data_b91b818cab1d51e5202dc410a3d34d90
#
_entry.id   b91b818cab1d51e5202dc410a3d34d90
#
_cell.length_a   1.000
_cell.length_b   1.000
_cell.length_c   1.000
_cell.angle_alpha   90.00
_cell.angle_beta   90.00
_cell.angle_gamma   90.00
#
_symmetry.space_group_name_H-M   'P 1'
#
loop_
_entity.id
_entity.type
_entity.pdbx_description
1 polymer ?
#
loop_
_entity_poly.entity_id
_entity_poly.type
_entity_poly.pdbx_seq_one_letter_code
_entity_poly.pdbx_strand_id
1 'polypeptide(L)'
;MAFKLNDRVKESSSTTGTGTFTLGGAVTGFETFAAGIGGSNTTYYCIFETGTANFEVGFGTLNSGASTLARTYVISSSNSDAKVNFAGATEVFCTVPGAKIGLPFPEENASSSAPKVITVTVDSKSGNHPYQGVGSGNAYFLDGLEAPALRLTGVDASNSAYAQYYRFDQSDSSNSGHPLRFYLDSAKSTEYT
;
A
#
# COMPACT_ATOMS: atom_id res chain seq x y z
N MET A 1 13.75 -7.61 -2.62
CA MET A 1 12.29 -7.78 -2.71
C MET A 1 11.71 -6.44 -3.12
N ALA A 2 10.99 -6.36 -4.23
CA ALA A 2 10.34 -5.16 -4.72
C ALA A 2 8.86 -5.47 -5.00
N PHE A 3 7.98 -4.48 -4.81
CA PHE A 3 6.62 -4.56 -5.28
C PHE A 3 6.59 -4.31 -6.79
N LYS A 4 5.93 -5.18 -7.55
CA LYS A 4 5.79 -5.06 -9.00
C LYS A 4 4.37 -5.39 -9.44
N LEU A 5 3.93 -4.68 -10.46
CA LEU A 5 2.73 -4.97 -11.23
C LEU A 5 3.11 -5.08 -12.70
N ASN A 6 2.45 -5.96 -13.42
CA ASN A 6 2.58 -6.02 -14.88
C ASN A 6 1.27 -6.50 -15.49
N ASP A 7 1.06 -6.12 -16.74
CA ASP A 7 -0.13 -6.50 -17.49
C ASP A 7 0.01 -7.91 -18.06
N ARG A 8 -1.13 -8.59 -18.23
CA ARG A 8 -1.22 -9.90 -18.87
C ARG A 8 -0.41 -11.00 -18.19
N VAL A 9 -0.17 -10.91 -16.90
CA VAL A 9 0.44 -11.99 -16.10
C VAL A 9 -0.67 -12.89 -15.56
N LYS A 10 -0.71 -14.14 -16.01
CA LYS A 10 -1.74 -15.11 -15.60
C LYS A 10 -1.23 -16.53 -15.80
N GLU A 11 -1.32 -17.35 -14.76
CA GLU A 11 -0.96 -18.75 -14.78
C GLU A 11 -2.09 -19.64 -14.26
N SER A 12 -2.08 -20.89 -14.71
CA SER A 12 -2.93 -21.94 -14.12
C SER A 12 -2.31 -22.46 -12.81
N SER A 13 -3.13 -23.07 -11.96
CA SER A 13 -2.67 -23.80 -10.79
C SER A 13 -3.64 -24.95 -10.48
N SER A 14 -3.09 -26.06 -10.00
CA SER A 14 -3.82 -27.18 -9.43
C SER A 14 -3.67 -27.29 -7.92
N THR A 15 -3.10 -26.26 -7.28
CA THR A 15 -2.90 -26.24 -5.83
C THR A 15 -4.25 -26.17 -5.11
N THR A 16 -4.43 -27.03 -4.13
CA THR A 16 -5.59 -27.06 -3.26
C THR A 16 -5.24 -26.57 -1.86
N GLY A 17 -6.25 -26.27 -1.05
CA GLY A 17 -6.06 -25.86 0.33
C GLY A 17 -5.85 -24.36 0.50
N THR A 18 -5.35 -23.99 1.68
CA THR A 18 -5.10 -22.60 2.09
C THR A 18 -3.62 -22.20 2.00
N GLY A 19 -2.76 -23.07 1.48
CA GLY A 19 -1.31 -22.90 1.42
C GLY A 19 -0.81 -21.98 0.32
N THR A 20 0.50 -22.05 0.10
CA THR A 20 1.21 -21.40 -1.01
C THR A 20 0.81 -22.06 -2.33
N PHE A 21 0.57 -21.27 -3.36
CA PHE A 21 0.19 -21.73 -4.68
C PHE A 21 1.42 -22.08 -5.53
N THR A 22 1.40 -23.26 -6.15
CA THR A 22 2.34 -23.63 -7.22
C THR A 22 1.81 -23.07 -8.53
N LEU A 23 2.62 -22.31 -9.24
CA LEU A 23 2.30 -21.72 -10.54
C LEU A 23 2.59 -22.74 -11.64
N GLY A 24 1.59 -23.01 -12.48
CA GLY A 24 1.59 -24.13 -13.42
C GLY A 24 1.90 -23.74 -14.87
N GLY A 25 2.28 -22.50 -15.12
CA GLY A 25 2.58 -21.96 -16.43
C GLY A 25 1.50 -21.04 -16.98
N ALA A 26 1.91 -20.22 -17.95
CA ALA A 26 1.07 -19.17 -18.51
C ALA A 26 -0.19 -19.72 -19.20
N VAL A 27 -1.30 -19.09 -18.95
CA VAL A 27 -2.52 -19.27 -19.74
C VAL A 27 -2.31 -18.69 -21.14
N THR A 28 -2.90 -19.29 -22.15
CA THR A 28 -2.73 -18.85 -23.55
C THR A 28 -2.98 -17.35 -23.70
N GLY A 29 -2.02 -16.65 -24.28
CA GLY A 29 -2.06 -15.21 -24.50
C GLY A 29 -1.65 -14.36 -23.28
N PHE A 30 -1.17 -14.97 -22.22
CA PHE A 30 -0.61 -14.32 -21.04
C PHE A 30 0.86 -14.69 -20.87
N GLU A 31 1.55 -14.02 -19.94
CA GLU A 31 2.90 -14.34 -19.52
C GLU A 31 2.91 -14.93 -18.10
N THR A 32 4.03 -15.55 -17.74
CA THR A 32 4.23 -16.12 -16.41
C THR A 32 4.51 -15.04 -15.37
N PHE A 33 4.28 -15.33 -14.10
CA PHE A 33 4.75 -14.49 -13.00
C PHE A 33 6.28 -14.35 -12.99
N ALA A 34 7.00 -15.38 -13.45
CA ALA A 34 8.45 -15.29 -13.58
C ALA A 34 8.88 -14.23 -14.60
N ALA A 35 8.21 -14.12 -15.74
CA ALA A 35 8.50 -13.12 -16.77
C ALA A 35 8.03 -11.72 -16.37
N GLY A 36 6.78 -11.58 -15.92
CA GLY A 36 6.17 -10.28 -15.67
C GLY A 36 6.55 -9.65 -14.32
N ILE A 37 6.64 -10.46 -13.27
CA ILE A 37 6.89 -9.97 -11.90
C ILE A 37 8.33 -10.26 -11.46
N GLY A 38 8.84 -11.47 -11.76
CA GLY A 38 10.16 -11.92 -11.37
C GLY A 38 10.24 -12.45 -9.93
N GLY A 39 11.23 -13.32 -9.71
CA GLY A 39 11.42 -13.98 -8.42
C GLY A 39 11.75 -13.03 -7.27
N SER A 40 11.42 -13.47 -6.06
CA SER A 40 11.62 -12.74 -4.80
C SER A 40 10.90 -11.38 -4.72
N ASN A 41 9.96 -11.11 -5.63
CA ASN A 41 9.18 -9.88 -5.63
C ASN A 41 7.77 -10.13 -5.06
N THR A 42 7.10 -9.04 -4.74
CA THR A 42 5.72 -9.03 -4.27
C THR A 42 4.81 -8.43 -5.32
N THR A 43 3.54 -8.84 -5.32
CA THR A 43 2.52 -8.33 -6.24
C THR A 43 1.13 -8.48 -5.66
N TYR A 44 0.15 -7.77 -6.21
CA TYR A 44 -1.23 -8.13 -6.01
C TYR A 44 -1.63 -9.26 -6.94
N TYR A 45 -2.50 -10.12 -6.45
CA TYR A 45 -3.04 -11.26 -7.19
C TYR A 45 -4.55 -11.37 -7.04
N CYS A 46 -5.17 -12.01 -8.01
CA CYS A 46 -6.48 -12.62 -7.85
C CYS A 46 -6.35 -14.10 -8.22
N ILE A 47 -6.96 -14.94 -7.40
CA ILE A 47 -7.15 -16.37 -7.65
C ILE A 47 -8.64 -16.61 -7.79
N PHE A 48 -9.05 -17.39 -8.79
CA PHE A 48 -10.42 -17.89 -8.86
C PHE A 48 -10.43 -19.38 -9.23
N GLU A 49 -11.40 -20.10 -8.70
CA GLU A 49 -11.58 -21.51 -8.97
C GLU A 49 -12.56 -21.68 -10.13
N THR A 50 -12.10 -22.32 -11.20
CA THR A 50 -12.86 -22.47 -12.43
C THR A 50 -14.16 -23.24 -12.19
N GLY A 51 -15.28 -22.69 -12.65
CA GLY A 51 -16.59 -23.29 -12.52
C GLY A 51 -17.25 -23.15 -11.16
N THR A 52 -16.69 -22.37 -10.25
CA THR A 52 -17.24 -22.06 -8.93
C THR A 52 -17.34 -20.56 -8.69
N ALA A 53 -17.93 -20.16 -7.54
CA ALA A 53 -17.92 -18.78 -7.09
C ALA A 53 -16.71 -18.46 -6.18
N ASN A 54 -15.77 -19.37 -6.00
CA ASN A 54 -14.62 -19.20 -5.11
C ASN A 54 -13.59 -18.27 -5.74
N PHE A 55 -13.26 -17.21 -5.02
CA PHE A 55 -12.20 -16.26 -5.40
C PHE A 55 -11.44 -15.76 -4.19
N GLU A 56 -10.24 -15.30 -4.43
CA GLU A 56 -9.41 -14.59 -3.44
C GLU A 56 -8.59 -13.52 -4.13
N VAL A 57 -8.66 -12.30 -3.63
CA VAL A 57 -7.82 -11.17 -4.04
C VAL A 57 -6.89 -10.82 -2.90
N GLY A 58 -5.61 -10.69 -3.17
CA GLY A 58 -4.65 -10.48 -2.11
C GLY A 58 -3.32 -9.89 -2.56
N PHE A 59 -2.43 -9.82 -1.60
CA PHE A 59 -1.03 -9.46 -1.77
C PHE A 59 -0.18 -10.71 -1.53
N GLY A 60 0.73 -10.99 -2.43
CA GLY A 60 1.53 -12.22 -2.39
C GLY A 60 3.00 -11.99 -2.66
N THR A 61 3.80 -12.98 -2.26
CA THR A 61 5.25 -13.00 -2.41
C THR A 61 5.65 -14.20 -3.25
N LEU A 62 6.42 -13.97 -4.30
CA LEU A 62 6.99 -15.01 -5.14
C LEU A 62 8.28 -15.56 -4.51
N ASN A 63 8.50 -16.89 -4.62
CA ASN A 63 9.79 -17.48 -4.28
C ASN A 63 10.89 -17.00 -5.26
N SER A 64 12.14 -17.36 -5.04
CA SER A 64 13.27 -16.90 -5.87
C SER A 64 13.16 -17.31 -7.35
N GLY A 65 12.56 -18.45 -7.65
CA GLY A 65 12.31 -18.93 -9.01
C GLY A 65 10.99 -18.46 -9.60
N ALA A 66 10.17 -17.72 -8.87
CA ALA A 66 8.81 -17.33 -9.23
C ALA A 66 7.91 -18.51 -9.67
N SER A 67 8.15 -19.68 -9.12
CA SER A 67 7.36 -20.88 -9.35
C SER A 67 6.26 -21.10 -8.31
N THR A 68 6.29 -20.33 -7.22
CA THR A 68 5.26 -20.37 -6.19
C THR A 68 4.90 -18.95 -5.73
N LEU A 69 3.63 -18.78 -5.36
CA LEU A 69 3.07 -17.56 -4.80
C LEU A 69 2.58 -17.81 -3.36
N ALA A 70 3.25 -17.24 -2.39
CA ALA A 70 2.76 -17.21 -1.01
C ALA A 70 1.64 -16.17 -0.90
N ARG A 71 0.49 -16.58 -0.36
CA ARG A 71 -0.68 -15.72 -0.10
C ARG A 71 -0.45 -14.98 1.21
N THR A 72 0.30 -13.86 1.14
CA THR A 72 0.78 -13.13 2.32
C THR A 72 -0.35 -12.44 3.06
N TYR A 73 -1.24 -11.78 2.31
CA TYR A 73 -2.38 -11.06 2.86
C TYR A 73 -3.58 -11.14 1.93
N VAL A 74 -4.77 -11.45 2.46
CA VAL A 74 -6.02 -11.45 1.71
C VAL A 74 -6.71 -10.09 1.86
N ILE A 75 -7.12 -9.52 0.74
CA ILE A 75 -7.82 -8.24 0.68
C ILE A 75 -9.32 -8.46 0.62
N SER A 76 -9.75 -9.42 -0.22
CA SER A 76 -11.14 -9.82 -0.34
C SER A 76 -11.23 -11.27 -0.80
N SER A 77 -12.21 -12.00 -0.31
CA SER A 77 -12.43 -13.38 -0.73
C SER A 77 -13.87 -13.84 -0.56
N SER A 78 -14.22 -14.92 -1.23
CA SER A 78 -15.49 -15.63 -1.05
C SER A 78 -15.61 -16.33 0.32
N ASN A 79 -14.54 -16.31 1.14
CA ASN A 79 -14.52 -16.88 2.48
C ASN A 79 -14.45 -15.79 3.56
N SER A 80 -15.29 -14.76 3.48
CA SER A 80 -15.35 -13.66 4.44
C SER A 80 -13.98 -13.00 4.67
N ASP A 81 -13.27 -12.72 3.57
CA ASP A 81 -11.94 -12.10 3.53
C ASP A 81 -10.82 -12.93 4.20
N ALA A 82 -11.10 -14.18 4.53
CA ALA A 82 -10.11 -15.17 4.92
C ALA A 82 -9.58 -15.95 3.72
N LYS A 83 -8.46 -16.66 3.90
CA LYS A 83 -7.92 -17.54 2.85
C LYS A 83 -8.95 -18.58 2.42
N VAL A 84 -9.17 -18.68 1.12
CA VAL A 84 -10.06 -19.68 0.53
C VAL A 84 -9.37 -21.05 0.50
N ASN A 85 -10.09 -22.07 0.90
CA ASN A 85 -9.69 -23.49 0.73
C ASN A 85 -10.11 -23.95 -0.67
N PHE A 86 -9.26 -23.71 -1.66
CA PHE A 86 -9.53 -24.14 -3.02
C PHE A 86 -9.44 -25.67 -3.14
N ALA A 87 -10.31 -26.26 -3.94
CA ALA A 87 -10.43 -27.71 -4.10
C ALA A 87 -10.17 -28.19 -5.54
N GLY A 88 -10.17 -27.29 -6.51
CA GLY A 88 -10.09 -27.61 -7.92
C GLY A 88 -9.07 -26.80 -8.71
N ALA A 89 -9.22 -26.82 -10.03
CA ALA A 89 -8.38 -26.05 -10.93
C ALA A 89 -8.63 -24.54 -10.73
N THR A 90 -7.57 -23.79 -10.59
CA THR A 90 -7.59 -22.34 -10.38
C THR A 90 -6.79 -21.62 -11.45
N GLU A 91 -7.11 -20.35 -11.65
CA GLU A 91 -6.27 -19.41 -12.36
C GLU A 91 -5.83 -18.30 -11.41
N VAL A 92 -4.57 -17.91 -11.54
CA VAL A 92 -3.91 -16.88 -10.74
C VAL A 92 -3.44 -15.78 -11.66
N PHE A 93 -3.81 -14.52 -11.41
CA PHE A 93 -3.35 -13.41 -12.24
C PHE A 93 -2.96 -12.18 -11.42
N CYS A 94 -2.04 -11.39 -11.97
CA CYS A 94 -1.68 -10.08 -11.44
C CYS A 94 -2.81 -9.09 -11.72
N THR A 95 -3.23 -8.33 -10.72
CA THR A 95 -4.28 -7.31 -10.84
C THR A 95 -4.08 -6.20 -9.83
N VAL A 96 -4.68 -5.05 -10.08
CA VAL A 96 -4.81 -4.00 -9.07
C VAL A 96 -6.17 -4.15 -8.39
N PRO A 97 -6.23 -4.51 -7.12
CA PRO A 97 -7.49 -4.61 -6.40
C PRO A 97 -8.23 -3.27 -6.37
N GLY A 98 -9.55 -3.27 -6.57
CA GLY A 98 -10.36 -2.05 -6.52
C GLY A 98 -10.22 -1.29 -5.19
N ALA A 99 -10.10 -2.02 -4.08
CA ALA A 99 -9.85 -1.46 -2.76
C ALA A 99 -8.48 -0.76 -2.60
N LYS A 100 -7.58 -0.90 -3.59
CA LYS A 100 -6.23 -0.30 -3.59
C LYS A 100 -6.05 0.79 -4.64
N ILE A 101 -7.07 1.03 -5.46
CA ILE A 101 -7.04 2.15 -6.43
C ILE A 101 -7.21 3.45 -5.65
N GLY A 102 -6.20 4.31 -5.72
CA GLY A 102 -6.22 5.62 -5.04
C GLY A 102 -5.68 5.62 -3.62
N LEU A 103 -5.22 4.47 -3.10
CA LEU A 103 -4.52 4.42 -1.84
C LEU A 103 -3.00 4.42 -2.06
N PRO A 104 -2.21 5.14 -1.27
CA PRO A 104 -0.77 4.91 -1.23
C PRO A 104 -0.50 3.46 -0.82
N PHE A 105 0.53 2.84 -1.43
CA PHE A 105 0.88 1.43 -1.29
C PHE A 105 1.08 0.96 0.16
N PRO A 106 0.99 -0.36 0.39
CA PRO A 106 0.48 -0.95 1.60
C PRO A 106 1.34 -0.58 2.79
N GLU A 107 0.74 0.04 3.73
CA GLU A 107 1.17 -0.13 5.11
C GLU A 107 0.57 -1.44 5.59
N GLU A 108 1.42 -2.37 5.98
CA GLU A 108 1.01 -3.54 6.75
C GLU A 108 0.14 -3.06 7.92
N ASN A 109 -1.04 -3.69 8.05
CA ASN A 109 -2.01 -3.46 9.12
C ASN A 109 -2.90 -2.21 8.99
N ALA A 110 -3.77 -2.19 7.97
CA ALA A 110 -5.03 -1.46 8.08
C ALA A 110 -6.04 -2.26 8.95
N SER A 111 -5.61 -2.77 10.07
CA SER A 111 -6.47 -3.19 11.17
C SER A 111 -6.10 -2.31 12.33
N SER A 112 -6.62 -1.13 12.36
CA SER A 112 -6.97 -0.45 13.60
C SER A 112 -7.31 1.02 13.34
N SER A 113 -8.21 1.51 14.10
CA SER A 113 -8.48 2.89 14.48
C SER A 113 -7.24 3.64 15.04
N ALA A 114 -6.03 3.12 14.87
CA ALA A 114 -4.81 3.80 15.30
C ALA A 114 -4.40 4.85 14.24
N PRO A 115 -4.16 6.10 14.64
CA PRO A 115 -3.71 7.13 13.72
C PRO A 115 -2.34 6.78 13.14
N LYS A 116 -2.13 7.07 11.86
CA LYS A 116 -0.79 7.10 11.28
C LYS A 116 -0.03 8.25 11.94
N VAL A 117 1.03 7.91 12.67
CA VAL A 117 1.87 8.91 13.33
C VAL A 117 2.90 9.43 12.33
N ILE A 118 2.96 10.75 12.19
CA ILE A 118 3.99 11.46 11.42
C ILE A 118 4.83 12.23 12.44
N THR A 119 6.10 11.87 12.55
CA THR A 119 7.04 12.57 13.44
C THR A 119 7.38 13.93 12.84
N VAL A 120 7.23 14.98 13.64
CA VAL A 120 7.56 16.35 13.26
C VAL A 120 8.81 16.78 14.00
N THR A 121 9.81 17.28 13.28
CA THR A 121 10.99 17.92 13.86
C THR A 121 11.26 19.25 13.14
N VAL A 122 12.05 20.10 13.75
CA VAL A 122 12.48 21.37 13.16
C VAL A 122 14.00 21.42 13.15
N ASP A 123 14.57 21.74 11.99
CA ASP A 123 16.01 21.88 11.82
C ASP A 123 16.31 22.97 10.79
N SER A 124 17.60 23.31 10.63
CA SER A 124 18.06 24.28 9.65
C SER A 124 17.70 23.86 8.22
N LYS A 125 17.29 24.80 7.40
CA LYS A 125 17.06 24.58 5.98
C LYS A 125 18.32 24.10 5.27
N SER A 126 18.18 23.05 4.47
CA SER A 126 19.24 22.62 3.55
C SER A 126 19.36 23.55 2.33
N GLY A 127 20.43 23.43 1.57
CA GLY A 127 20.59 24.15 0.31
C GLY A 127 19.53 23.84 -0.76
N ASN A 128 18.81 22.70 -0.60
CA ASN A 128 17.77 22.26 -1.52
C ASN A 128 16.34 22.63 -1.07
N HIS A 129 16.20 23.35 0.05
CA HIS A 129 14.90 23.75 0.54
C HIS A 129 14.18 24.69 -0.46
N PRO A 130 12.89 24.46 -0.80
CA PRO A 130 12.14 25.28 -1.79
C PRO A 130 12.15 26.79 -1.48
N TYR A 131 12.27 27.17 -0.21
CA TYR A 131 12.32 28.56 0.26
C TYR A 131 13.66 28.86 0.94
N GLN A 132 14.77 28.38 0.38
CA GLN A 132 16.11 28.71 0.87
C GLN A 132 16.35 30.21 0.74
N GLY A 133 16.83 30.83 1.84
CA GLY A 133 17.09 32.27 1.89
C GLY A 133 15.84 33.16 2.07
N VAL A 134 14.64 32.57 2.22
CA VAL A 134 13.39 33.29 2.43
C VAL A 134 12.79 32.93 3.78
N GLY A 135 12.43 33.93 4.59
CA GLY A 135 11.81 33.76 5.90
C GLY A 135 12.76 33.18 6.95
N SER A 136 12.25 32.31 7.84
CA SER A 136 13.03 31.64 8.87
C SER A 136 14.14 30.76 8.25
N GLY A 137 15.29 30.64 8.92
CA GLY A 137 16.34 29.70 8.59
C GLY A 137 16.00 28.23 8.85
N ASN A 138 14.87 27.96 9.52
CA ASN A 138 14.44 26.62 9.91
C ASN A 138 13.36 26.07 8.98
N ALA A 139 13.29 24.74 8.87
CA ALA A 139 12.28 23.98 8.16
C ALA A 139 11.64 22.91 9.05
N TYR A 140 10.43 22.52 8.72
CA TYR A 140 9.83 21.32 9.28
C TYR A 140 10.29 20.09 8.50
N PHE A 141 10.61 19.06 9.25
CA PHE A 141 10.87 17.71 8.75
C PHE A 141 9.72 16.81 9.17
N LEU A 142 9.16 16.08 8.23
CA LEU A 142 8.11 15.10 8.49
C LEU A 142 8.69 13.71 8.20
N ASP A 143 8.75 12.85 9.21
CA ASP A 143 9.43 11.54 9.13
C ASP A 143 10.86 11.65 8.58
N GLY A 144 11.57 12.72 8.96
CA GLY A 144 12.95 12.99 8.54
C GLY A 144 13.09 13.60 7.12
N LEU A 145 12.00 13.87 6.42
CA LEU A 145 12.03 14.52 5.10
C LEU A 145 11.79 16.02 5.23
N GLU A 146 12.70 16.84 4.71
CA GLU A 146 12.63 18.29 4.73
C GLU A 146 11.50 18.80 3.82
N ALA A 147 10.58 19.60 4.38
CA ALA A 147 9.49 20.27 3.66
C ALA A 147 8.80 19.39 2.59
N PRO A 148 8.41 18.13 2.89
CA PRO A 148 7.82 17.25 1.90
C PRO A 148 6.48 17.78 1.41
N ALA A 149 6.14 17.49 0.16
CA ALA A 149 4.78 17.66 -0.34
C ALA A 149 3.89 16.60 0.34
N LEU A 150 3.03 17.05 1.24
CA LEU A 150 2.16 16.17 2.01
C LEU A 150 0.84 15.94 1.26
N ARG A 151 0.58 14.69 0.90
CA ARG A 151 -0.71 14.26 0.36
C ARG A 151 -1.39 13.34 1.36
N LEU A 152 -2.36 13.88 2.07
CA LEU A 152 -3.18 13.12 3.01
C LEU A 152 -4.42 12.61 2.29
N THR A 153 -4.72 11.34 2.45
CA THR A 153 -5.97 10.75 1.98
C THR A 153 -6.97 10.81 3.11
N GLY A 154 -7.91 11.75 3.03
CA GLY A 154 -9.09 11.75 3.89
C GLY A 154 -10.11 10.77 3.33
N VAL A 155 -10.78 10.04 4.19
CA VAL A 155 -11.94 9.23 3.83
C VAL A 155 -13.19 9.93 4.32
N ASP A 156 -14.24 9.84 3.53
CA ASP A 156 -15.55 10.38 3.88
C ASP A 156 -15.96 9.90 5.29
N ALA A 157 -16.22 10.84 6.18
CA ALA A 157 -16.62 10.59 7.56
C ALA A 157 -17.91 9.74 7.69
N SER A 158 -18.66 9.57 6.60
CA SER A 158 -19.82 8.69 6.55
C SER A 158 -19.46 7.20 6.52
N ASN A 159 -18.20 6.83 6.27
CA ASN A 159 -17.73 5.45 6.25
C ASN A 159 -16.53 5.25 7.18
N SER A 160 -16.83 5.16 8.47
CA SER A 160 -15.82 5.03 9.55
C SER A 160 -14.92 3.78 9.42
N ALA A 161 -15.32 2.77 8.62
CA ALA A 161 -14.52 1.57 8.38
C ALA A 161 -13.24 1.85 7.59
N TYR A 162 -13.15 2.99 6.90
CA TYR A 162 -12.01 3.38 6.08
C TYR A 162 -11.40 4.73 6.49
N ALA A 163 -11.79 5.28 7.64
CA ALA A 163 -11.26 6.55 8.13
C ALA A 163 -9.77 6.39 8.48
N GLN A 164 -8.90 7.08 7.75
CA GLN A 164 -7.48 7.17 8.08
C GLN A 164 -7.27 8.41 8.95
N TYR A 165 -6.82 8.19 10.18
CA TYR A 165 -6.44 9.27 11.09
C TYR A 165 -4.94 9.51 11.00
N TYR A 166 -4.55 10.79 10.97
CA TYR A 166 -3.15 11.20 11.02
C TYR A 166 -2.89 11.94 12.31
N ARG A 167 -1.81 11.58 13.00
CA ARG A 167 -1.33 12.30 14.18
C ARG A 167 0.05 12.87 13.86
N PHE A 168 0.16 14.19 13.87
CA PHE A 168 1.43 14.87 13.78
C PHE A 168 2.04 14.96 15.18
N ASP A 169 3.08 14.17 15.43
CA ASP A 169 3.75 14.11 16.72
C ASP A 169 4.80 15.20 16.81
N GLN A 170 4.51 16.23 17.58
CA GLN A 170 5.36 17.38 17.83
C GLN A 170 6.05 17.33 19.20
N SER A 171 6.20 16.14 19.78
CA SER A 171 6.83 15.94 21.10
C SER A 171 8.33 16.21 21.13
N ASP A 172 8.99 16.19 19.96
CA ASP A 172 10.43 16.51 19.86
C ASP A 172 10.69 17.95 20.29
N SER A 173 11.78 18.16 21.06
CA SER A 173 12.14 19.46 21.63
C SER A 173 12.43 20.54 20.59
N SER A 174 12.82 20.16 19.37
CA SER A 174 13.05 21.09 18.26
C SER A 174 11.77 21.85 17.83
N ASN A 175 10.58 21.34 18.16
CA ASN A 175 9.31 22.00 17.90
C ASN A 175 9.02 23.15 18.89
N SER A 176 9.82 23.33 19.94
CA SER A 176 9.63 24.42 20.90
C SER A 176 9.68 25.78 20.22
N GLY A 177 8.60 26.54 20.31
CA GLY A 177 8.45 27.82 19.61
C GLY A 177 8.13 27.71 18.10
N HIS A 178 7.96 26.49 17.58
CA HIS A 178 7.66 26.22 16.19
C HIS A 178 6.42 25.30 16.06
N PRO A 179 5.20 25.78 16.38
CA PRO A 179 3.99 24.96 16.24
C PRO A 179 3.69 24.70 14.75
N LEU A 180 3.52 23.43 14.35
CA LEU A 180 3.03 23.09 13.03
C LEU A 180 1.56 23.51 12.92
N ARG A 181 1.22 24.27 11.89
CA ARG A 181 -0.13 24.75 11.61
C ARG A 181 -0.51 24.47 10.17
N PHE A 182 -1.76 24.14 9.96
CA PHE A 182 -2.35 23.95 8.64
C PHE A 182 -3.28 25.11 8.31
N TYR A 183 -3.32 25.51 7.04
CA TYR A 183 -4.14 26.60 6.56
C TYR A 183 -4.96 26.15 5.35
N LEU A 184 -6.17 26.69 5.23
CA LEU A 184 -7.06 26.43 4.10
C LEU A 184 -6.68 27.25 2.85
N ASP A 185 -5.80 28.21 2.99
CA ASP A 185 -5.40 29.15 1.92
C ASP A 185 -3.88 29.39 1.92
N SER A 186 -3.35 29.73 0.75
CA SER A 186 -1.91 30.01 0.55
C SER A 186 -1.45 31.30 1.25
N ALA A 187 -2.36 32.22 1.56
CA ALA A 187 -2.07 33.46 2.27
C ALA A 187 -1.95 33.24 3.78
N LYS A 188 -2.26 32.03 4.27
CA LYS A 188 -2.26 31.64 5.69
C LYS A 188 -3.18 32.53 6.54
N SER A 189 -4.33 32.91 5.99
CA SER A 189 -5.32 33.74 6.65
C SER A 189 -6.36 32.93 7.42
N THR A 190 -6.63 31.71 6.99
CA THR A 190 -7.63 30.83 7.59
C THR A 190 -6.97 29.55 8.08
N GLU A 191 -6.77 29.44 9.39
CA GLU A 191 -6.21 28.23 10.01
C GLU A 191 -7.24 27.09 9.99
N TYR A 192 -6.77 25.89 9.66
CA TYR A 192 -7.57 24.68 9.78
C TYR A 192 -7.62 24.25 11.26
N THR A 193 -8.80 24.26 11.85
CA THR A 193 -9.04 23.91 13.26
C THR A 193 -9.97 22.72 13.37
#